data_a8bd0a7246479d219e2a355a3b57faed
#
_entry.id   a8bd0a7246479d219e2a355a3b57faed
#
_cell.length_a   1.000
_cell.length_b   1.000
_cell.length_c   1.000
_cell.angle_alpha   90.00
_cell.angle_beta   90.00
_cell.angle_gamma   90.00
#
_symmetry.space_group_name_H-M   'P 1'
#
loop_
_entity.id
_entity.type
_entity.pdbx_description
1 polymer ?
#
loop_
_entity_poly.entity_id
_entity_poly.type
_entity_poly.pdbx_seq_one_letter_code
_entity_poly.pdbx_strand_id
1 'polypeptide(L)'
;DYGMPMCFYMGTRASYGSCWNNVMVATTFADSYEWKDGRQFSWKEFFKDDPVAKDYETNDATKKKVFNSTFKNSKVVAYTPYKEKLQQMYANRDPRMAASLITPYSSYLGWYKNKVAPSEFVLPTKGLNDGNGVIRVNGNYDCYLWRKFVPEGDMNGAMNNRADTPINFPLIRYADVLLMMAECEWALNNDAFAIDYINQVRQRPSVEMPALTWQAEESPVNVKTHDEVFTRLRHERAVELAAEGQSFDDMKRWGLLETLNGKPEKE
;
A
#
# COMPACT_ATOMS: atom_id res chain seq x y z
N ASP A 1 0.03 -0.65 31.21
CA ASP A 1 -0.19 -0.02 29.89
C ASP A 1 0.10 -1.06 28.82
N TYR A 2 -0.96 -1.46 28.12
CA TYR A 2 -0.84 -2.40 27.02
C TYR A 2 -0.64 -1.60 25.72
N GLY A 3 0.61 -1.45 25.29
CA GLY A 3 0.92 -0.80 24.01
C GLY A 3 0.35 -1.57 22.82
N MET A 4 0.30 -0.90 21.69
CA MET A 4 -0.15 -1.49 20.42
C MET A 4 0.91 -2.43 19.85
N PRO A 5 0.69 -3.75 19.84
CA PRO A 5 1.67 -4.70 19.32
C PRO A 5 1.81 -4.66 17.79
N MET A 6 1.03 -3.83 17.10
CA MET A 6 1.05 -3.75 15.63
C MET A 6 2.43 -3.39 15.09
N CYS A 7 3.15 -2.48 15.73
CA CYS A 7 4.53 -2.19 15.33
C CYS A 7 5.41 -3.43 15.35
N PHE A 8 5.26 -4.28 16.35
CA PHE A 8 6.05 -5.50 16.48
C PHE A 8 5.82 -6.49 15.32
N TYR A 9 4.58 -6.65 14.89
CA TYR A 9 4.20 -7.57 13.81
C TYR A 9 4.32 -6.97 12.42
N MET A 10 3.99 -5.70 12.25
CA MET A 10 4.00 -5.01 10.96
C MET A 10 5.32 -4.31 10.66
N GLY A 11 6.04 -3.88 11.70
CA GLY A 11 7.30 -3.18 11.57
C GLY A 11 8.40 -4.03 10.95
N THR A 12 9.35 -3.38 10.31
CA THR A 12 10.49 -4.01 9.64
C THR A 12 11.64 -4.28 10.60
N ARG A 13 12.67 -4.97 10.12
CA ARG A 13 13.93 -5.11 10.86
C ARG A 13 14.64 -3.77 11.09
N ALA A 14 14.33 -2.75 10.27
CA ALA A 14 14.82 -1.40 10.44
C ALA A 14 13.95 -0.53 11.35
N SER A 15 12.80 -1.01 11.82
CA SER A 15 11.95 -0.29 12.78
C SER A 15 12.52 -0.37 14.19
N TYR A 16 12.07 0.52 15.09
CA TYR A 16 12.50 0.59 16.48
C TYR A 16 12.49 -0.80 17.15
N GLY A 17 13.59 -1.17 17.77
CA GLY A 17 13.75 -2.46 18.44
C GLY A 17 13.79 -3.67 17.50
N SER A 18 13.95 -3.48 16.19
CA SER A 18 14.04 -4.55 15.18
C SER A 18 12.82 -5.46 15.15
N CYS A 19 11.75 -5.00 14.54
CA CYS A 19 10.48 -5.73 14.40
C CYS A 19 10.58 -6.89 13.40
N TRP A 20 9.53 -7.70 13.29
CA TRP A 20 9.63 -9.01 12.63
C TRP A 20 8.95 -9.07 11.26
N ASN A 21 8.23 -8.03 10.85
CA ASN A 21 7.46 -7.97 9.60
C ASN A 21 6.67 -9.27 9.29
N ASN A 22 5.97 -9.81 10.31
CA ASN A 22 5.17 -11.01 10.16
C ASN A 22 3.89 -10.76 9.37
N VAL A 23 3.40 -9.51 9.38
CA VAL A 23 2.25 -9.06 8.60
C VAL A 23 2.75 -8.18 7.48
N MET A 24 2.79 -8.73 6.30
CA MET A 24 3.25 -8.06 5.08
C MET A 24 2.08 -7.68 4.18
N VAL A 25 2.34 -6.77 3.25
CA VAL A 25 1.35 -6.31 2.28
C VAL A 25 1.44 -7.17 1.03
N ALA A 26 0.31 -7.74 0.61
CA ALA A 26 0.23 -8.45 -0.66
C ALA A 26 0.51 -7.51 -1.85
N THR A 27 1.18 -8.01 -2.88
CA THR A 27 1.47 -7.24 -4.10
C THR A 27 0.19 -6.82 -4.80
N THR A 28 -0.81 -7.69 -4.87
CA THR A 28 -2.12 -7.39 -5.45
C THR A 28 -2.81 -6.21 -4.78
N PHE A 29 -2.71 -6.11 -3.44
CA PHE A 29 -3.24 -4.95 -2.73
C PHE A 29 -2.44 -3.68 -3.04
N ALA A 30 -1.11 -3.74 -3.06
CA ALA A 30 -0.27 -2.60 -3.44
C ALA A 30 -0.54 -2.14 -4.88
N ASP A 31 -0.80 -3.08 -5.78
CA ASP A 31 -1.11 -2.79 -7.18
C ASP A 31 -2.50 -2.16 -7.36
N SER A 32 -3.43 -2.39 -6.42
CA SER A 32 -4.78 -1.79 -6.46
C SER A 32 -4.80 -0.27 -6.28
N TYR A 33 -3.77 0.35 -5.71
CA TYR A 33 -3.68 1.81 -5.68
C TYR A 33 -3.66 2.37 -7.11
N GLU A 34 -4.46 3.38 -7.37
CA GLU A 34 -4.58 4.02 -8.68
C GLU A 34 -3.36 4.90 -9.02
N TRP A 35 -3.24 5.32 -10.28
CA TRP A 35 -2.45 6.48 -10.64
C TRP A 35 -3.07 7.76 -10.06
N LYS A 36 -2.28 8.81 -9.90
CA LYS A 36 -2.77 10.13 -9.44
C LYS A 36 -3.89 10.71 -10.31
N ASP A 37 -3.97 10.31 -11.55
CA ASP A 37 -5.03 10.73 -12.47
C ASP A 37 -6.31 9.88 -12.38
N GLY A 38 -6.36 8.91 -11.45
CA GLY A 38 -7.51 8.04 -11.20
C GLY A 38 -7.61 6.81 -12.09
N ARG A 39 -6.67 6.59 -13.01
CA ARG A 39 -6.60 5.34 -13.79
C ARG A 39 -6.13 4.19 -12.91
N GLN A 40 -6.65 3.00 -13.18
CA GLN A 40 -6.15 1.79 -12.56
C GLN A 40 -4.69 1.53 -12.98
N PHE A 41 -3.90 1.02 -12.04
CA PHE A 41 -2.53 0.62 -12.31
C PHE A 41 -2.47 -0.76 -12.95
N SER A 42 -1.55 -0.93 -13.90
CA SER A 42 -1.19 -2.21 -14.48
C SER A 42 0.29 -2.24 -14.83
N TRP A 43 0.99 -3.27 -14.38
CA TRP A 43 2.38 -3.51 -14.77
C TRP A 43 2.54 -3.72 -16.26
N LYS A 44 1.58 -4.39 -16.90
CA LYS A 44 1.54 -4.60 -18.33
C LYS A 44 1.52 -3.28 -19.09
N GLU A 45 0.64 -2.36 -18.68
CA GLU A 45 0.56 -1.04 -19.31
C GLU A 45 1.81 -0.20 -19.01
N PHE A 46 2.33 -0.26 -17.78
CA PHE A 46 3.53 0.48 -17.40
C PHE A 46 4.78 0.07 -18.18
N PHE A 47 4.91 -1.20 -18.50
CA PHE A 47 6.06 -1.73 -19.23
C PHE A 47 5.79 -2.07 -20.72
N LYS A 48 4.64 -1.68 -21.28
CA LYS A 48 4.22 -2.06 -22.63
C LYS A 48 5.27 -1.76 -23.72
N ASP A 49 5.93 -0.62 -23.59
CA ASP A 49 6.94 -0.14 -24.54
C ASP A 49 8.38 -0.49 -24.13
N ASP A 50 8.57 -1.22 -23.04
CA ASP A 50 9.89 -1.61 -22.56
C ASP A 50 10.30 -2.95 -23.15
N PRO A 51 11.35 -3.02 -23.99
CA PRO A 51 11.70 -4.25 -24.70
C PRO A 51 12.15 -5.39 -23.78
N VAL A 52 12.59 -5.08 -22.56
CA VAL A 52 13.10 -6.05 -21.58
C VAL A 52 12.03 -6.43 -20.55
N ALA A 53 11.18 -5.49 -20.16
CA ALA A 53 10.23 -5.66 -19.08
C ALA A 53 8.77 -5.83 -19.52
N LYS A 54 8.48 -5.88 -20.82
CA LYS A 54 7.10 -6.02 -21.36
C LYS A 54 6.35 -7.26 -20.90
N ASP A 55 7.06 -8.31 -20.50
CA ASP A 55 6.51 -9.57 -19.98
C ASP A 55 6.58 -9.68 -18.45
N TYR A 56 6.71 -8.55 -17.75
CA TYR A 56 6.89 -8.48 -16.30
C TYR A 56 5.84 -9.29 -15.51
N GLU A 57 4.57 -9.20 -15.87
CA GLU A 57 3.50 -9.87 -15.11
C GLU A 57 3.57 -11.40 -15.21
N THR A 58 4.04 -11.93 -16.33
CA THR A 58 4.02 -13.36 -16.64
C THR A 58 5.37 -14.05 -16.49
N ASN A 59 6.46 -13.28 -16.31
CA ASN A 59 7.82 -13.81 -16.31
C ASN A 59 8.59 -13.43 -15.05
N ASP A 60 8.78 -14.40 -14.16
CA ASP A 60 9.49 -14.20 -12.90
C ASP A 60 10.96 -13.83 -13.08
N ALA A 61 11.59 -14.25 -14.17
CA ALA A 61 12.96 -13.83 -14.49
C ALA A 61 13.02 -12.33 -14.82
N THR A 62 12.01 -11.82 -15.50
CA THR A 62 11.85 -10.38 -15.77
C THR A 62 11.55 -9.59 -14.51
N LYS A 63 10.65 -10.07 -13.63
CA LYS A 63 10.42 -9.46 -12.32
C LYS A 63 11.70 -9.31 -11.53
N LYS A 64 12.51 -10.39 -11.48
CA LYS A 64 13.83 -10.35 -10.81
C LYS A 64 14.78 -9.34 -11.45
N LYS A 65 14.84 -9.23 -12.77
CA LYS A 65 15.69 -8.25 -13.46
C LYS A 65 15.29 -6.81 -13.14
N VAL A 66 13.98 -6.53 -13.12
CA VAL A 66 13.45 -5.19 -12.84
C VAL A 66 13.83 -4.71 -11.44
N PHE A 67 13.83 -5.60 -10.44
CA PHE A 67 14.13 -5.25 -9.06
C PHE A 67 15.54 -5.65 -8.58
N ASN A 68 16.38 -6.22 -9.44
CA ASN A 68 17.66 -6.78 -9.04
C ASN A 68 18.73 -5.71 -8.84
N SER A 69 18.98 -5.37 -7.57
CA SER A 69 20.14 -4.58 -7.19
C SER A 69 21.31 -5.47 -6.79
N THR A 70 22.55 -4.99 -6.98
CA THR A 70 23.75 -5.75 -6.67
C THR A 70 24.29 -5.38 -5.30
N PHE A 71 24.69 -6.40 -4.52
CA PHE A 71 25.16 -6.24 -3.16
C PHE A 71 26.56 -6.80 -2.98
N LYS A 72 27.36 -6.14 -2.15
CA LYS A 72 28.66 -6.62 -1.65
C LYS A 72 28.77 -6.30 -0.16
N ASN A 73 29.08 -7.32 0.65
CA ASN A 73 29.19 -7.17 2.10
C ASN A 73 27.97 -6.49 2.73
N SER A 74 26.77 -6.92 2.32
CA SER A 74 25.47 -6.39 2.78
C SER A 74 25.23 -4.90 2.46
N LYS A 75 25.99 -4.32 1.54
CA LYS A 75 25.76 -2.96 1.04
C LYS A 75 25.32 -3.00 -0.42
N VAL A 76 24.44 -2.10 -0.79
CA VAL A 76 24.08 -1.89 -2.19
C VAL A 76 25.29 -1.28 -2.89
N VAL A 77 25.82 -1.96 -3.92
CA VAL A 77 26.92 -1.45 -4.74
C VAL A 77 26.45 -1.00 -6.11
N ALA A 78 25.32 -1.51 -6.58
CA ALA A 78 24.66 -1.01 -7.79
C ALA A 78 23.15 -1.26 -7.67
N TYR A 79 22.35 -0.26 -8.02
CA TYR A 79 20.91 -0.39 -8.14
C TYR A 79 20.53 -0.97 -9.51
N THR A 80 19.32 -1.54 -9.57
CA THR A 80 18.73 -1.91 -10.86
C THR A 80 18.65 -0.71 -11.81
N PRO A 81 18.82 -0.91 -13.13
CA PRO A 81 18.59 0.15 -14.11
C PRO A 81 17.17 0.76 -14.04
N TYR A 82 16.23 0.06 -13.44
CA TYR A 82 14.83 0.51 -13.29
C TYR A 82 14.57 1.34 -12.04
N LYS A 83 15.55 1.56 -11.14
CA LYS A 83 15.34 2.25 -9.87
C LYS A 83 14.61 3.58 -10.05
N GLU A 84 15.12 4.46 -10.88
CA GLU A 84 14.53 5.80 -11.08
C GLU A 84 13.14 5.72 -11.72
N LYS A 85 12.95 4.86 -12.70
CA LYS A 85 11.65 4.61 -13.34
C LYS A 85 10.62 4.12 -12.33
N LEU A 86 11.01 3.20 -11.44
CA LEU A 86 10.15 2.68 -10.38
C LEU A 86 9.85 3.75 -9.31
N GLN A 87 10.83 4.54 -8.89
CA GLN A 87 10.60 5.64 -7.96
C GLN A 87 9.61 6.67 -8.52
N GLN A 88 9.74 7.04 -9.78
CA GLN A 88 8.79 7.92 -10.46
C GLN A 88 7.39 7.31 -10.55
N MET A 89 7.31 6.01 -10.86
CA MET A 89 6.05 5.28 -10.89
C MET A 89 5.36 5.34 -9.53
N TYR A 90 6.05 4.98 -8.44
CA TYR A 90 5.47 5.03 -7.10
C TYR A 90 5.07 6.46 -6.67
N ALA A 91 5.86 7.46 -7.06
CA ALA A 91 5.55 8.86 -6.78
C ALA A 91 4.30 9.37 -7.53
N ASN A 92 3.91 8.72 -8.62
CA ASN A 92 2.74 9.05 -9.42
C ASN A 92 1.50 8.18 -9.12
N ARG A 93 1.53 7.40 -8.02
CA ARG A 93 0.39 6.64 -7.52
C ARG A 93 -0.43 7.46 -6.54
N ASP A 94 -1.61 6.96 -6.20
CA ASP A 94 -2.44 7.50 -5.12
C ASP A 94 -1.56 7.84 -3.90
N PRO A 95 -1.60 9.06 -3.38
CA PRO A 95 -0.75 9.50 -2.26
C PRO A 95 -0.88 8.62 -1.01
N ARG A 96 -2.02 7.98 -0.82
CA ARG A 96 -2.24 7.04 0.29
C ARG A 96 -1.34 5.81 0.22
N MET A 97 -0.88 5.43 -0.98
CA MET A 97 0.09 4.35 -1.11
C MET A 97 1.37 4.65 -0.34
N ALA A 98 1.96 5.81 -0.57
CA ALA A 98 3.19 6.23 0.12
C ALA A 98 2.99 6.45 1.63
N ALA A 99 1.79 6.87 2.04
CA ALA A 99 1.44 7.03 3.46
C ALA A 99 1.23 5.69 4.18
N SER A 100 0.75 4.67 3.46
CA SER A 100 0.41 3.37 4.04
C SER A 100 1.51 2.33 3.89
N LEU A 101 2.31 2.40 2.83
CA LEU A 101 3.30 1.39 2.44
C LEU A 101 4.71 1.96 2.31
N ILE A 102 5.68 1.14 2.67
CA ILE A 102 7.08 1.35 2.30
C ILE A 102 7.27 0.64 0.96
N THR A 103 7.37 1.42 -0.10
CA THR A 103 7.54 0.91 -1.46
C THR A 103 9.02 0.68 -1.77
N PRO A 104 9.36 -0.21 -2.73
CA PRO A 104 10.73 -0.38 -3.16
C PRO A 104 11.39 0.95 -3.54
N TYR A 105 12.63 1.11 -3.10
CA TYR A 105 13.47 2.31 -3.29
C TYR A 105 12.93 3.60 -2.63
N SER A 106 11.93 3.49 -1.75
CA SER A 106 11.52 4.60 -0.91
C SER A 106 12.37 4.70 0.36
N SER A 107 12.48 5.91 0.89
CA SER A 107 13.15 6.16 2.17
C SER A 107 12.22 5.87 3.34
N TYR A 108 12.80 5.43 4.43
CA TYR A 108 12.17 5.19 5.71
C TYR A 108 13.10 5.64 6.83
N LEU A 109 12.59 6.38 7.80
CA LEU A 109 13.36 6.74 8.97
C LEU A 109 13.33 5.56 9.95
N GLY A 110 14.39 4.77 9.92
CA GLY A 110 14.52 3.57 10.72
C GLY A 110 15.26 3.78 12.04
N TRP A 111 15.65 2.65 12.64
CA TRP A 111 16.37 2.56 13.91
C TRP A 111 17.49 1.53 13.80
N TYR A 112 18.72 1.94 14.10
CA TYR A 112 19.86 1.04 14.04
C TYR A 112 20.92 1.38 15.10
N LYS A 113 21.42 0.35 15.80
CA LYS A 113 22.40 0.51 16.88
C LYS A 113 21.99 1.59 17.89
N ASN A 114 20.72 1.55 18.30
CA ASN A 114 20.12 2.51 19.24
C ASN A 114 20.16 3.98 18.78
N LYS A 115 20.08 4.19 17.49
CA LYS A 115 20.00 5.53 16.87
C LYS A 115 19.01 5.54 15.72
N VAL A 116 18.39 6.69 15.53
CA VAL A 116 17.61 6.98 14.33
C VAL A 116 18.52 6.91 13.10
N ALA A 117 18.15 6.14 12.11
CA ALA A 117 18.94 5.89 10.90
C ALA A 117 18.08 5.87 9.66
N PRO A 118 18.36 6.74 8.67
CA PRO A 118 17.72 6.65 7.35
C PRO A 118 17.99 5.28 6.73
N SER A 119 16.94 4.68 6.19
CA SER A 119 16.99 3.37 5.52
C SER A 119 16.20 3.40 4.22
N GLU A 120 16.60 2.59 3.27
CA GLU A 120 15.93 2.43 1.97
C GLU A 120 15.48 0.98 1.80
N PHE A 121 14.25 0.78 1.33
CA PHE A 121 13.76 -0.56 1.00
C PHE A 121 14.28 -0.96 -0.38
N VAL A 122 15.16 -1.94 -0.41
CA VAL A 122 15.83 -2.39 -1.64
C VAL A 122 15.58 -3.88 -1.86
N LEU A 123 15.27 -4.26 -3.09
CA LEU A 123 15.11 -5.64 -3.53
C LEU A 123 16.29 -6.07 -4.42
N PRO A 124 16.65 -7.35 -4.43
CA PRO A 124 16.25 -8.40 -3.49
C PRO A 124 16.88 -8.21 -2.12
N THR A 125 16.23 -8.72 -1.08
CA THR A 125 16.71 -8.56 0.31
C THR A 125 17.60 -9.69 0.80
N LYS A 126 17.74 -10.78 0.05
CA LYS A 126 18.57 -11.92 0.41
C LYS A 126 20.04 -11.53 0.54
N GLY A 127 20.64 -11.85 1.68
CA GLY A 127 22.05 -11.52 1.96
C GLY A 127 22.29 -10.11 2.47
N LEU A 128 21.26 -9.28 2.63
CA LEU A 128 21.36 -7.98 3.28
C LEU A 128 21.25 -8.12 4.80
N ASN A 129 22.02 -7.29 5.51
CA ASN A 129 21.85 -7.06 6.92
C ASN A 129 21.19 -5.70 7.13
N ASP A 130 20.20 -5.65 8.01
CA ASP A 130 19.59 -4.40 8.43
C ASP A 130 20.62 -3.45 9.00
N GLY A 131 20.38 -2.18 8.81
CA GLY A 131 21.12 -1.14 9.49
C GLY A 131 22.34 -0.58 8.78
N ASN A 132 22.59 -0.99 7.56
CA ASN A 132 23.53 -0.33 6.64
C ASN A 132 22.79 0.62 5.68
N GLY A 133 21.71 1.26 6.14
CA GLY A 133 20.84 2.08 5.30
C GLY A 133 19.86 1.30 4.45
N VAL A 134 19.65 0.02 4.73
CA VAL A 134 18.80 -0.88 3.94
C VAL A 134 17.78 -1.56 4.85
N ILE A 135 16.55 -1.69 4.36
CA ILE A 135 15.49 -2.47 5.01
C ILE A 135 15.50 -3.87 4.44
N ARG A 136 15.53 -4.87 5.31
CA ARG A 136 15.41 -6.28 4.96
C ARG A 136 14.01 -6.81 5.23
N VAL A 137 13.54 -7.70 4.36
CA VAL A 137 12.35 -8.52 4.56
C VAL A 137 12.78 -9.95 4.86
N ASN A 138 12.20 -10.59 5.88
CA ASN A 138 12.37 -12.01 6.11
C ASN A 138 11.52 -12.79 5.09
N GLY A 139 12.16 -13.47 4.14
CA GLY A 139 11.47 -14.35 3.20
C GLY A 139 11.44 -13.85 1.76
N ASN A 140 10.30 -14.00 1.09
CA ASN A 140 10.14 -13.77 -0.32
C ASN A 140 10.08 -12.30 -0.71
N TYR A 141 10.42 -12.01 -1.96
CA TYR A 141 10.50 -10.66 -2.52
C TYR A 141 9.15 -10.10 -2.97
N ASP A 142 8.08 -10.89 -2.89
CA ASP A 142 6.77 -10.56 -3.44
C ASP A 142 5.87 -9.93 -2.37
N CYS A 143 6.38 -8.92 -1.68
CA CYS A 143 5.60 -8.20 -0.67
C CYS A 143 6.06 -6.75 -0.54
N TYR A 144 5.13 -5.93 -0.07
CA TYR A 144 5.42 -4.59 0.39
C TYR A 144 5.40 -4.57 1.92
N LEU A 145 5.93 -3.49 2.49
CA LEU A 145 5.99 -3.31 3.92
C LEU A 145 5.00 -2.23 4.36
N TRP A 146 4.44 -2.38 5.55
CA TRP A 146 3.60 -1.36 6.14
C TRP A 146 4.41 -0.17 6.63
N ARG A 147 3.93 1.03 6.32
CA ARG A 147 4.34 2.29 6.93
C ARG A 147 3.32 2.73 7.97
N LYS A 148 2.02 2.56 7.65
CA LYS A 148 0.92 2.91 8.53
C LYS A 148 0.99 2.09 9.82
N PHE A 149 0.83 2.74 10.97
CA PHE A 149 0.96 2.17 12.32
C PHE A 149 2.34 1.65 12.69
N VAL A 150 3.35 1.95 11.88
CA VAL A 150 4.75 1.63 12.18
C VAL A 150 5.48 2.94 12.47
N PRO A 151 6.10 3.09 13.66
CA PRO A 151 6.81 4.31 14.00
C PRO A 151 8.02 4.50 13.11
N GLU A 152 8.28 5.73 12.71
CA GLU A 152 9.52 6.13 12.08
C GLU A 152 10.51 6.64 13.14
N GLY A 153 11.73 6.12 13.12
CA GLY A 153 12.72 6.39 14.14
C GLY A 153 12.27 5.94 15.53
N ASP A 154 12.51 6.78 16.51
CA ASP A 154 12.07 6.61 17.89
C ASP A 154 10.89 7.51 18.29
N MET A 155 10.24 8.14 17.31
CA MET A 155 9.18 9.11 17.52
C MET A 155 9.57 10.24 18.49
N ASN A 156 10.77 10.79 18.31
CA ASN A 156 11.38 11.82 19.17
C ASN A 156 11.51 11.38 20.64
N GLY A 157 11.92 10.14 20.86
CA GLY A 157 12.11 9.57 22.20
C GLY A 157 10.84 9.05 22.87
N ALA A 158 9.70 9.03 22.17
CA ALA A 158 8.45 8.51 22.72
C ALA A 158 8.36 6.98 22.71
N MET A 159 9.25 6.29 21.99
CA MET A 159 9.29 4.83 21.94
C MET A 159 10.02 4.25 23.16
N ASN A 160 9.33 3.39 23.93
CA ASN A 160 9.92 2.65 25.04
C ASN A 160 10.43 1.27 24.61
N ASN A 161 9.66 0.55 23.82
CA ASN A 161 10.03 -0.72 23.23
C ASN A 161 9.20 -0.98 21.95
N ARG A 162 9.56 -2.02 21.19
CA ARG A 162 8.92 -2.34 19.91
C ARG A 162 7.48 -2.85 20.01
N ALA A 163 7.04 -3.27 21.18
CA ALA A 163 5.69 -3.76 21.41
C ALA A 163 4.76 -2.70 22.03
N ASP A 164 5.34 -1.56 22.41
CA ASP A 164 4.66 -0.47 23.10
C ASP A 164 4.91 0.83 22.33
N THR A 165 4.05 1.09 21.35
CA THR A 165 4.12 2.28 20.50
C THR A 165 3.07 3.31 20.93
N PRO A 166 3.41 4.61 20.97
CA PRO A 166 2.46 5.68 21.25
C PRO A 166 1.47 5.97 20.11
N ILE A 167 1.51 5.20 19.02
CA ILE A 167 0.60 5.38 17.89
C ILE A 167 -0.80 4.91 18.30
N ASN A 168 -1.78 5.80 18.20
CA ASN A 168 -3.18 5.48 18.44
C ASN A 168 -3.74 4.65 17.29
N PHE A 169 -4.51 3.62 17.61
CA PHE A 169 -5.30 2.87 16.66
C PHE A 169 -6.71 3.44 16.57
N PRO A 170 -7.17 3.86 15.39
CA PRO A 170 -8.51 4.38 15.23
C PRO A 170 -9.54 3.24 15.29
N LEU A 171 -10.52 3.34 16.16
CA LEU A 171 -11.65 2.42 16.17
C LEU A 171 -12.67 2.78 15.09
N ILE A 172 -12.98 4.06 14.95
CA ILE A 172 -13.84 4.64 13.91
C ILE A 172 -13.26 5.98 13.51
N ARG A 173 -13.22 6.25 12.22
CA ARG A 173 -12.80 7.54 11.65
C ARG A 173 -13.90 8.15 10.79
N TYR A 174 -13.86 9.47 10.64
CA TYR A 174 -14.85 10.16 9.81
C TYR A 174 -14.88 9.64 8.36
N ALA A 175 -13.74 9.27 7.80
CA ALA A 175 -13.68 8.65 6.47
C ALA A 175 -14.47 7.31 6.41
N ASP A 176 -14.41 6.49 7.45
CA ASP A 176 -15.22 5.27 7.53
C ASP A 176 -16.71 5.59 7.57
N VAL A 177 -17.12 6.60 8.36
CA VAL A 177 -18.53 7.06 8.40
C VAL A 177 -19.00 7.53 7.02
N LEU A 178 -18.20 8.31 6.31
CA LEU A 178 -18.53 8.76 4.94
C LEU A 178 -18.70 7.57 3.99
N LEU A 179 -17.82 6.57 4.07
CA LEU A 179 -17.91 5.39 3.21
C LEU A 179 -19.06 4.45 3.61
N MET A 180 -19.46 4.41 4.88
CA MET A 180 -20.71 3.76 5.30
C MET A 180 -21.94 4.48 4.75
N MET A 181 -21.95 5.82 4.75
CA MET A 181 -23.02 6.60 4.12
C MET A 181 -23.07 6.35 2.62
N ALA A 182 -21.92 6.30 1.94
CA ALA A 182 -21.87 5.95 0.52
C ALA A 182 -22.51 4.57 0.24
N GLU A 183 -22.27 3.59 1.11
CA GLU A 183 -22.88 2.27 0.96
C GLU A 183 -24.39 2.28 1.20
N CYS A 184 -24.87 3.05 2.17
CA CYS A 184 -26.31 3.22 2.40
C CYS A 184 -27.00 3.86 1.20
N GLU A 185 -26.43 4.92 0.63
CA GLU A 185 -26.95 5.58 -0.56
C GLU A 185 -26.97 4.65 -1.79
N TRP A 186 -25.88 3.90 -1.98
CA TRP A 186 -25.83 2.88 -3.02
C TRP A 186 -26.93 1.83 -2.84
N ALA A 187 -27.11 1.29 -1.63
CA ALA A 187 -28.15 0.30 -1.35
C ALA A 187 -29.59 0.83 -1.57
N LEU A 188 -29.78 2.14 -1.51
CA LEU A 188 -31.02 2.84 -1.81
C LEU A 188 -31.16 3.24 -3.29
N ASN A 189 -30.22 2.84 -4.16
CA ASN A 189 -30.12 3.22 -5.57
C ASN A 189 -29.90 4.74 -5.79
N ASN A 190 -29.32 5.44 -4.83
CA ASN A 190 -28.95 6.84 -4.92
C ASN A 190 -27.49 7.00 -5.35
N ASP A 191 -27.12 6.46 -6.51
CA ASP A 191 -25.75 6.31 -6.98
C ASP A 191 -24.95 7.63 -7.01
N ALA A 192 -25.56 8.73 -7.42
CA ALA A 192 -24.90 10.04 -7.43
C ALA A 192 -24.50 10.49 -6.02
N PHE A 193 -25.39 10.32 -5.02
CA PHE A 193 -25.07 10.64 -3.63
C PHE A 193 -24.00 9.70 -3.03
N ALA A 194 -24.04 8.42 -3.39
CA ALA A 194 -23.00 7.48 -3.01
C ALA A 194 -21.62 7.96 -3.51
N ILE A 195 -21.52 8.40 -4.75
CA ILE A 195 -20.31 8.96 -5.35
C ILE A 195 -19.87 10.25 -4.62
N ASP A 196 -20.80 11.12 -4.25
CA ASP A 196 -20.48 12.35 -3.51
C ASP A 196 -19.82 12.05 -2.15
N TYR A 197 -20.29 11.04 -1.42
CA TYR A 197 -19.64 10.61 -0.17
C TYR A 197 -18.26 10.00 -0.42
N ILE A 198 -18.09 9.18 -1.46
CA ILE A 198 -16.78 8.64 -1.85
C ILE A 198 -15.82 9.80 -2.18
N ASN A 199 -16.28 10.80 -2.92
CA ASN A 199 -15.48 11.95 -3.33
C ASN A 199 -15.02 12.80 -2.14
N GLN A 200 -15.80 12.93 -1.09
CA GLN A 200 -15.36 13.62 0.14
C GLN A 200 -14.11 12.97 0.74
N VAL A 201 -13.96 11.65 0.63
CA VAL A 201 -12.76 10.94 1.07
C VAL A 201 -11.63 11.13 0.06
N ARG A 202 -11.91 10.96 -1.25
CA ARG A 202 -10.91 11.05 -2.32
C ARG A 202 -10.29 12.43 -2.47
N GLN A 203 -11.08 13.47 -2.33
CA GLN A 203 -10.67 14.86 -2.59
C GLN A 203 -10.18 15.62 -1.35
N ARG A 204 -10.13 14.97 -0.18
CA ARG A 204 -9.62 15.67 1.02
C ARG A 204 -8.18 16.18 0.80
N PRO A 205 -7.75 17.29 1.42
CA PRO A 205 -6.47 17.96 1.17
C PRO A 205 -5.22 17.10 1.26
N SER A 206 -5.27 15.98 1.99
CA SER A 206 -4.14 15.05 2.12
C SER A 206 -4.12 13.92 1.08
N VAL A 207 -5.13 13.83 0.24
CA VAL A 207 -5.31 12.76 -0.77
C VAL A 207 -5.34 13.34 -2.18
N GLU A 208 -6.23 14.30 -2.44
CA GLU A 208 -6.32 15.04 -3.70
C GLU A 208 -6.43 14.14 -4.95
N MET A 209 -7.11 13.00 -4.80
CA MET A 209 -7.43 12.15 -5.95
C MET A 209 -8.56 12.76 -6.77
N PRO A 210 -8.58 12.54 -8.09
CA PRO A 210 -9.67 13.04 -8.94
C PRO A 210 -11.04 12.54 -8.46
N ALA A 211 -12.03 13.42 -8.53
CA ALA A 211 -13.41 13.05 -8.23
C ALA A 211 -13.91 11.98 -9.18
N LEU A 212 -14.61 10.99 -8.66
CA LEU A 212 -15.45 10.11 -9.47
C LEU A 212 -16.60 10.93 -10.04
N THR A 213 -16.99 10.65 -11.26
CA THR A 213 -18.13 11.30 -11.93
C THR A 213 -19.21 10.27 -12.25
N TRP A 214 -20.48 10.64 -12.03
CA TRP A 214 -21.62 9.77 -12.32
C TRP A 214 -22.14 10.05 -13.73
N GLN A 215 -22.11 9.02 -14.60
CA GLN A 215 -22.64 9.06 -15.97
C GLN A 215 -22.20 10.29 -16.80
N ALA A 216 -21.02 10.84 -16.47
CA ALA A 216 -20.44 11.96 -17.20
C ALA A 216 -19.67 11.49 -18.45
N GLU A 217 -18.86 12.36 -19.02
CA GLU A 217 -18.05 12.06 -20.19
C GLU A 217 -17.03 10.93 -19.95
N GLU A 218 -16.44 10.40 -21.02
CA GLU A 218 -15.40 9.37 -20.94
C GLU A 218 -14.17 9.89 -20.19
N SER A 219 -14.00 9.37 -18.98
CA SER A 219 -12.91 9.69 -18.08
C SER A 219 -12.52 8.41 -17.34
N PRO A 220 -11.24 8.21 -16.97
CA PRO A 220 -10.82 7.08 -16.14
C PRO A 220 -11.50 7.04 -14.77
N VAL A 221 -12.11 8.13 -14.36
CA VAL A 221 -12.85 8.26 -13.09
C VAL A 221 -14.38 8.27 -13.29
N ASN A 222 -14.88 8.07 -14.52
CA ASN A 222 -16.30 8.00 -14.79
C ASN A 222 -16.88 6.66 -14.32
N VAL A 223 -18.04 6.73 -13.67
CA VAL A 223 -18.81 5.58 -13.15
C VAL A 223 -20.15 5.57 -13.88
N LYS A 224 -20.48 4.49 -14.52
CA LYS A 224 -21.62 4.40 -15.46
C LYS A 224 -22.79 3.58 -14.93
N THR A 225 -22.52 2.63 -14.05
CA THR A 225 -23.51 1.67 -13.56
C THR A 225 -23.52 1.57 -12.04
N HIS A 226 -24.64 1.12 -11.51
CA HIS A 226 -24.82 0.84 -10.09
C HIS A 226 -23.75 -0.11 -9.53
N ASP A 227 -23.42 -1.17 -10.26
CA ASP A 227 -22.38 -2.14 -9.86
C ASP A 227 -20.98 -1.53 -9.86
N GLU A 228 -20.69 -0.60 -10.78
CA GLU A 228 -19.44 0.14 -10.77
C GLU A 228 -19.32 1.07 -9.55
N VAL A 229 -20.42 1.69 -9.09
CA VAL A 229 -20.42 2.48 -7.85
C VAL A 229 -19.99 1.61 -6.68
N PHE A 230 -20.53 0.42 -6.56
CA PHE A 230 -20.15 -0.52 -5.50
C PHE A 230 -18.69 -0.97 -5.63
N THR A 231 -18.22 -1.21 -6.83
CA THR A 231 -16.82 -1.54 -7.09
C THR A 231 -15.89 -0.40 -6.66
N ARG A 232 -16.24 0.85 -6.96
CA ARG A 232 -15.50 2.03 -6.52
C ARG A 232 -15.55 2.22 -5.00
N LEU A 233 -16.68 1.98 -4.39
CA LEU A 233 -16.83 2.02 -2.93
C LEU A 233 -15.92 0.98 -2.24
N ARG A 234 -15.95 -0.27 -2.71
CA ARG A 234 -15.09 -1.33 -2.17
C ARG A 234 -13.60 -0.97 -2.29
N HIS A 235 -13.22 -0.46 -3.46
CA HIS A 235 -11.85 0.01 -3.69
C HIS A 235 -11.46 1.14 -2.72
N GLU A 236 -12.31 2.16 -2.60
CA GLU A 236 -12.05 3.29 -1.72
C GLU A 236 -11.93 2.87 -0.26
N ARG A 237 -12.81 1.99 0.23
CA ARG A 237 -12.70 1.41 1.58
C ARG A 237 -11.39 0.66 1.76
N ALA A 238 -10.99 -0.16 0.79
CA ALA A 238 -9.77 -0.96 0.87
C ALA A 238 -8.52 -0.09 1.00
N VAL A 239 -8.37 0.95 0.17
CA VAL A 239 -7.16 1.79 0.18
C VAL A 239 -7.16 2.81 1.32
N GLU A 240 -8.33 3.33 1.70
CA GLU A 240 -8.47 4.31 2.78
C GLU A 240 -8.30 3.69 4.16
N LEU A 241 -8.98 2.56 4.40
CA LEU A 241 -9.02 1.88 5.69
C LEU A 241 -7.99 0.75 5.80
N ALA A 242 -6.99 0.77 4.92
CA ALA A 242 -5.91 -0.21 4.93
C ALA A 242 -5.29 -0.37 6.32
N ALA A 243 -5.11 -1.60 6.77
CA ALA A 243 -4.58 -1.98 8.10
C ALA A 243 -5.45 -1.56 9.30
N GLU A 244 -6.68 -1.09 9.12
CA GLU A 244 -7.58 -0.69 10.21
C GLU A 244 -8.53 -1.80 10.66
N GLY A 245 -8.37 -3.02 10.15
CA GLY A 245 -9.15 -4.19 10.57
C GLY A 245 -10.49 -4.36 9.85
N GLN A 246 -10.95 -3.37 9.07
CA GLN A 246 -12.28 -3.37 8.45
C GLN A 246 -12.44 -4.39 7.32
N SER A 247 -11.35 -4.68 6.60
CA SER A 247 -11.40 -5.44 5.34
C SER A 247 -12.02 -6.84 5.48
N PHE A 248 -11.75 -7.55 6.55
CA PHE A 248 -12.31 -8.90 6.75
C PHE A 248 -13.83 -8.86 6.95
N ASP A 249 -14.31 -7.95 7.78
CA ASP A 249 -15.74 -7.80 8.05
C ASP A 249 -16.48 -7.28 6.80
N ASP A 250 -15.88 -6.37 6.05
CA ASP A 250 -16.38 -5.90 4.76
C ASP A 250 -16.54 -7.07 3.78
N MET A 251 -15.50 -7.86 3.58
CA MET A 251 -15.56 -9.02 2.67
C MET A 251 -16.58 -10.05 3.11
N LYS A 252 -16.72 -10.27 4.42
CA LYS A 252 -17.73 -11.20 4.97
C LYS A 252 -19.15 -10.72 4.69
N ARG A 253 -19.48 -9.48 4.99
CA ARG A 253 -20.83 -8.92 4.81
C ARG A 253 -21.21 -8.76 3.34
N TRP A 254 -20.23 -8.58 2.45
CA TRP A 254 -20.42 -8.55 0.99
C TRP A 254 -20.44 -9.93 0.33
N GLY A 255 -20.24 -11.01 1.07
CA GLY A 255 -20.21 -12.38 0.54
C GLY A 255 -18.96 -12.72 -0.27
N LEU A 256 -17.87 -11.96 -0.10
CA LEU A 256 -16.65 -12.08 -0.91
C LEU A 256 -15.57 -12.99 -0.27
N LEU A 257 -15.83 -13.61 0.88
CA LEU A 257 -14.80 -14.44 1.56
C LEU A 257 -14.36 -15.65 0.74
N GLU A 258 -15.19 -16.16 -0.15
CA GLU A 258 -14.83 -17.28 -1.03
C GLU A 258 -13.70 -16.89 -2.01
N THR A 259 -13.58 -15.64 -2.37
CA THR A 259 -12.51 -15.14 -3.24
C THR A 259 -11.14 -15.26 -2.58
N LEU A 260 -11.07 -15.25 -1.24
CA LEU A 260 -9.83 -15.43 -0.48
C LEU A 260 -9.24 -16.85 -0.60
N ASN A 261 -10.05 -17.84 -0.97
CA ASN A 261 -9.61 -19.24 -1.09
C ASN A 261 -8.89 -19.54 -2.42
N GLY A 262 -8.35 -18.53 -3.09
CA GLY A 262 -7.55 -18.72 -4.30
C GLY A 262 -8.35 -19.15 -5.53
N LYS A 263 -9.67 -19.07 -5.50
CA LYS A 263 -10.46 -19.14 -6.71
C LYS A 263 -10.39 -17.75 -7.35
N PRO A 264 -9.89 -17.63 -8.60
CA PRO A 264 -9.97 -16.35 -9.30
C PRO A 264 -11.44 -15.93 -9.36
N GLU A 265 -11.71 -14.64 -9.15
CA GLU A 265 -13.00 -14.10 -9.54
C GLU A 265 -13.24 -14.54 -10.97
N LYS A 266 -14.36 -15.16 -11.22
CA LYS A 266 -14.79 -15.42 -12.59
C LYS A 266 -15.02 -14.05 -13.22
N GLU A 267 -14.18 -13.71 -14.20
CA GLU A 267 -14.38 -12.59 -15.09
C GLU A 267 -15.76 -12.59 -15.74
#